data_6b094678723e663e7c19eb2c6d85eec0
#
_entry.id   6b094678723e663e7c19eb2c6d85eec0
#
_cell.length_a   1.000
_cell.length_b   1.000
_cell.length_c   1.000
_cell.angle_alpha   90.00
_cell.angle_beta   90.00
_cell.angle_gamma   90.00
#
_symmetry.space_group_name_H-M   'P 1'
#
loop_
_entity.id
_entity.type
_entity.pdbx_description
1 polymer ?
#
loop_
_entity_poly.entity_id
_entity_poly.type
_entity_poly.pdbx_seq_one_letter_code
_entity_poly.pdbx_strand_id
1 'polypeptide(L)'
;IVQQHNLPLLQSKLAYDAFALIVNKQNPDTVINVNELRQIIQGKITRWEQLEMGTKKGELNLVFDASGSSTVRYMKDSLNRGKDLRGNVFAQGSNMKVIQTVKENPNTIGVVSTDWLRLHQGDTTTLQNFYGLDVRVMLVGKVGKAKADWQRPYQYYIATGEYPLVRTVWELVTDPRTRSTMRSFYFFLKDNDGQRVINSSSQLLTRNQVQIKEVVIK
;
A
#
# COMPACT_ATOMS: atom_id res chain seq x y z
N ILE A 1 -20.15 -0.61 18.70
CA ILE A 1 -20.80 0.73 18.84
C ILE A 1 -22.02 0.80 17.91
N VAL A 2 -21.88 0.61 16.58
CA VAL A 2 -23.01 0.73 15.63
C VAL A 2 -24.16 -0.21 16.00
N GLN A 3 -23.88 -1.48 16.22
CA GLN A 3 -24.86 -2.49 16.62
C GLN A 3 -25.45 -2.24 18.02
N GLN A 4 -24.62 -1.79 18.98
CA GLN A 4 -25.06 -1.51 20.35
C GLN A 4 -26.04 -0.34 20.44
N HIS A 5 -25.94 0.62 19.54
CA HIS A 5 -26.79 1.83 19.55
C HIS A 5 -27.82 1.85 18.42
N ASN A 6 -27.97 0.76 17.66
CA ASN A 6 -28.88 0.61 16.53
C ASN A 6 -28.78 1.79 15.53
N LEU A 7 -27.55 2.26 15.27
CA LEU A 7 -27.30 3.38 14.36
C LEU A 7 -27.36 2.93 12.91
N PRO A 8 -27.98 3.72 12.01
CA PRO A 8 -27.95 3.42 10.60
C PRO A 8 -26.51 3.53 10.08
N LEU A 9 -26.07 2.50 9.37
CA LEU A 9 -24.74 2.46 8.75
C LEU A 9 -24.86 2.59 7.24
N LEU A 10 -24.35 3.70 6.70
CA LEU A 10 -24.04 3.80 5.28
C LEU A 10 -22.58 3.45 5.08
N GLN A 11 -22.32 2.54 4.15
CA GLN A 11 -20.95 2.15 3.82
C GLN A 11 -20.77 2.04 2.31
N SER A 12 -19.63 2.49 1.82
CA SER A 12 -19.25 2.30 0.42
C SER A 12 -17.74 2.16 0.26
N LYS A 13 -17.36 1.47 -0.79
CA LYS A 13 -15.97 1.47 -1.25
C LYS A 13 -15.70 2.85 -1.88
N LEU A 14 -14.68 3.53 -1.40
CA LEU A 14 -14.31 4.86 -1.87
C LEU A 14 -13.21 4.79 -2.94
N ALA A 15 -12.16 4.03 -2.66
CA ALA A 15 -10.98 3.89 -3.51
C ALA A 15 -10.19 2.62 -3.17
N TYR A 16 -9.12 2.38 -3.92
CA TYR A 16 -8.11 1.37 -3.60
C TYR A 16 -6.78 2.07 -3.32
N ASP A 17 -6.10 1.62 -2.28
CA ASP A 17 -4.74 2.00 -1.91
C ASP A 17 -3.81 0.80 -2.03
N ALA A 18 -2.53 1.04 -2.32
CA ALA A 18 -1.54 -0.01 -2.35
C ALA A 18 -0.42 0.26 -1.34
N PHE A 19 0.14 -0.81 -0.80
CA PHE A 19 1.35 -0.73 0.00
C PHE A 19 2.57 -0.93 -0.88
N ALA A 20 3.47 0.03 -0.87
CA ALA A 20 4.77 -0.11 -1.47
C ALA A 20 5.77 -0.66 -0.46
N LEU A 21 6.61 -1.58 -0.90
CA LEU A 21 7.80 -1.99 -0.18
C LEU A 21 8.97 -1.16 -0.70
N ILE A 22 9.67 -0.50 0.19
CA ILE A 22 10.79 0.38 -0.14
C ILE A 22 12.07 -0.09 0.54
N VAL A 23 13.18 0.07 -0.16
CA VAL A 23 14.52 -0.24 0.35
C VAL A 23 15.47 0.93 0.08
N ASN A 24 16.60 0.94 0.77
CA ASN A 24 17.65 1.92 0.56
C ASN A 24 18.09 1.96 -0.91
N LYS A 25 18.47 3.14 -1.40
CA LYS A 25 18.88 3.35 -2.79
C LYS A 25 20.06 2.48 -3.21
N GLN A 26 20.95 2.12 -2.27
CA GLN A 26 22.12 1.27 -2.50
C GLN A 26 21.82 -0.22 -2.36
N ASN A 27 20.62 -0.61 -1.92
CA ASN A 27 20.28 -2.03 -1.76
C ASN A 27 20.15 -2.70 -3.13
N PRO A 28 20.93 -3.78 -3.41
CA PRO A 28 20.84 -4.51 -4.68
C PRO A 28 19.54 -5.30 -4.80
N ASP A 29 18.98 -5.76 -3.68
CA ASP A 29 17.82 -6.63 -3.63
C ASP A 29 16.54 -5.79 -3.64
N THR A 30 15.87 -5.78 -4.79
CA THR A 30 14.68 -4.95 -5.05
C THR A 30 13.48 -5.76 -5.49
N VAL A 31 13.50 -7.05 -5.23
CA VAL A 31 12.44 -7.97 -5.63
C VAL A 31 12.08 -8.88 -4.45
N ILE A 32 10.79 -9.16 -4.30
CA ILE A 32 10.27 -10.03 -3.23
C ILE A 32 8.92 -10.61 -3.66
N ASN A 33 8.57 -11.80 -3.23
CA ASN A 33 7.23 -12.33 -3.40
C ASN A 33 6.40 -12.26 -2.10
N VAL A 34 5.08 -12.36 -2.23
CA VAL A 34 4.16 -12.29 -1.08
C VAL A 34 4.42 -13.39 -0.05
N ASN A 35 4.91 -14.56 -0.48
CA ASN A 35 5.22 -15.64 0.47
C ASN A 35 6.45 -15.33 1.32
N GLU A 36 7.48 -14.75 0.72
CA GLU A 36 8.67 -14.27 1.46
C GLU A 36 8.29 -13.18 2.45
N LEU A 37 7.48 -12.19 2.02
CA LEU A 37 6.98 -11.15 2.94
C LEU A 37 6.21 -11.77 4.11
N ARG A 38 5.38 -12.79 3.84
CA ARG A 38 4.69 -13.54 4.90
C ARG A 38 5.68 -14.24 5.84
N GLN A 39 6.74 -14.85 5.32
CA GLN A 39 7.76 -15.50 6.14
C GLN A 39 8.57 -14.50 7.00
N ILE A 40 8.83 -13.30 6.48
CA ILE A 40 9.46 -12.21 7.23
C ILE A 40 8.58 -11.82 8.42
N ILE A 41 7.29 -11.54 8.20
CA ILE A 41 6.38 -11.14 9.30
C ILE A 41 6.06 -12.27 10.27
N GLN A 42 6.38 -13.52 9.94
CA GLN A 42 6.32 -14.69 10.81
C GLN A 42 7.63 -14.94 11.57
N GLY A 43 8.69 -14.18 11.28
CA GLY A 43 10.02 -14.38 11.86
C GLY A 43 10.77 -15.59 11.33
N LYS A 44 10.36 -16.16 10.20
CA LYS A 44 11.05 -17.31 9.56
C LYS A 44 12.21 -16.85 8.68
N ILE A 45 12.05 -15.70 8.03
CA ILE A 45 13.11 -14.99 7.30
C ILE A 45 13.49 -13.78 8.14
N THR A 46 14.74 -13.71 8.56
CA THR A 46 15.33 -12.64 9.37
C THR A 46 16.63 -12.10 8.76
N ARG A 47 17.07 -12.66 7.65
CA ARG A 47 18.31 -12.29 6.95
C ARG A 47 18.07 -12.19 5.45
N TRP A 48 18.79 -11.31 4.78
CA TRP A 48 18.65 -11.04 3.34
C TRP A 48 18.97 -12.27 2.48
N GLU A 49 19.99 -13.02 2.82
CA GLU A 49 20.40 -14.23 2.10
C GLU A 49 19.41 -15.40 2.17
N GLN A 50 18.37 -15.28 2.97
CA GLN A 50 17.27 -16.26 3.03
C GLN A 50 16.17 -15.99 1.98
N LEU A 51 16.20 -14.82 1.33
CA LEU A 51 15.32 -14.52 0.21
C LEU A 51 15.75 -15.33 -1.01
N GLU A 52 14.80 -15.80 -1.80
CA GLU A 52 15.04 -16.62 -2.99
C GLU A 52 16.00 -15.94 -3.99
N MET A 53 15.88 -14.61 -4.10
CA MET A 53 16.73 -13.79 -4.96
C MET A 53 17.63 -12.84 -4.17
N GLY A 54 17.84 -13.12 -2.88
CA GLY A 54 18.69 -12.32 -2.02
C GLY A 54 20.15 -12.44 -2.38
N THR A 55 20.77 -11.33 -2.72
CA THR A 55 22.23 -11.24 -3.00
C THR A 55 22.99 -10.62 -1.84
N LYS A 56 22.30 -9.77 -1.09
CA LYS A 56 22.82 -9.13 0.11
C LYS A 56 22.91 -10.11 1.27
N LYS A 57 23.86 -9.89 2.16
CA LYS A 57 24.00 -10.65 3.41
C LYS A 57 23.68 -9.78 4.61
N GLY A 58 23.30 -10.42 5.69
CA GLY A 58 23.08 -9.77 6.96
C GLY A 58 21.62 -9.71 7.39
N GLU A 59 21.40 -9.07 8.51
CA GLU A 59 20.07 -8.95 9.11
C GLU A 59 19.10 -8.21 8.20
N LEU A 60 17.85 -8.66 8.15
CA LEU A 60 16.76 -8.04 7.44
C LEU A 60 15.74 -7.51 8.45
N ASN A 61 15.49 -6.20 8.40
CA ASN A 61 14.51 -5.52 9.23
C ASN A 61 13.31 -5.07 8.41
N LEU A 62 12.10 -5.23 8.94
CA LEU A 62 10.87 -4.74 8.33
C LEU A 62 10.29 -3.62 9.22
N VAL A 63 10.03 -2.45 8.64
CA VAL A 63 9.53 -1.31 9.40
C VAL A 63 8.19 -0.80 8.88
N PHE A 64 7.32 -0.44 9.81
CA PHE A 64 5.99 0.09 9.58
C PHE A 64 5.82 1.47 10.23
N ASP A 65 4.75 2.17 9.85
CA ASP A 65 4.37 3.44 10.43
C ASP A 65 4.09 3.35 11.95
N ALA A 66 2.93 2.92 12.37
CA ALA A 66 2.58 2.81 13.79
C ALA A 66 2.05 1.41 14.12
N SER A 67 2.27 0.94 15.35
CA SER A 67 1.87 -0.41 15.79
C SER A 67 0.37 -0.69 15.66
N GLY A 68 -0.49 0.33 15.82
CA GLY A 68 -1.94 0.25 15.64
C GLY A 68 -2.44 0.66 14.26
N SER A 69 -1.56 0.86 13.29
CA SER A 69 -1.94 1.37 11.97
C SER A 69 -2.74 0.37 11.14
N SER A 70 -3.42 0.89 10.13
CA SER A 70 -4.10 0.06 9.14
C SER A 70 -3.12 -0.76 8.28
N THR A 71 -1.87 -0.32 8.15
CA THR A 71 -0.78 -1.06 7.50
C THR A 71 -0.47 -2.34 8.28
N VAL A 72 -0.20 -2.22 9.57
CA VAL A 72 0.06 -3.36 10.46
C VAL A 72 -1.14 -4.29 10.52
N ARG A 73 -2.36 -3.74 10.61
CA ARG A 73 -3.59 -4.54 10.58
C ARG A 73 -3.72 -5.35 9.28
N TYR A 74 -3.47 -4.73 8.13
CA TYR A 74 -3.49 -5.44 6.84
C TYR A 74 -2.48 -6.59 6.81
N MET A 75 -1.24 -6.34 7.25
CA MET A 75 -0.21 -7.38 7.30
C MET A 75 -0.59 -8.53 8.23
N LYS A 76 -1.17 -8.21 9.39
CA LYS A 76 -1.66 -9.20 10.35
C LYS A 76 -2.83 -10.01 9.77
N ASP A 77 -3.89 -9.34 9.32
CA ASP A 77 -5.15 -9.98 8.97
C ASP A 77 -5.09 -10.66 7.60
N SER A 78 -4.55 -9.97 6.58
CA SER A 78 -4.54 -10.46 5.20
C SER A 78 -3.38 -11.41 4.91
N LEU A 79 -2.18 -11.13 5.43
CA LEU A 79 -1.00 -11.94 5.15
C LEU A 79 -0.70 -12.99 6.23
N ASN A 80 -0.95 -12.68 7.51
CA ASN A 80 -0.61 -13.54 8.64
C ASN A 80 -1.79 -14.27 9.27
N ARG A 81 -2.96 -14.26 8.62
CA ARG A 81 -4.18 -14.96 9.07
C ARG A 81 -4.59 -14.57 10.50
N GLY A 82 -4.54 -13.28 10.83
CA GLY A 82 -4.89 -12.71 12.13
C GLY A 82 -3.86 -12.90 13.24
N LYS A 83 -2.73 -13.58 12.98
CA LYS A 83 -1.67 -13.80 13.98
C LYS A 83 -0.79 -12.57 14.12
N ASP A 84 -0.23 -12.37 15.31
CA ASP A 84 0.72 -11.28 15.56
C ASP A 84 1.98 -11.39 14.73
N LEU A 85 2.53 -10.23 14.37
CA LEU A 85 3.78 -10.14 13.65
C LEU A 85 4.94 -10.54 14.56
N ARG A 86 5.91 -11.23 14.01
CA ARG A 86 7.11 -11.73 14.71
C ARG A 86 8.35 -11.42 13.88
N GLY A 87 9.53 -11.67 14.46
CA GLY A 87 10.80 -11.41 13.81
C GLY A 87 11.25 -9.97 13.95
N ASN A 88 12.08 -9.51 13.03
CA ASN A 88 12.68 -8.18 13.03
C ASN A 88 11.69 -7.15 12.46
N VAL A 89 10.59 -6.92 13.16
CA VAL A 89 9.48 -6.04 12.75
C VAL A 89 9.35 -4.89 13.73
N PHE A 90 9.43 -3.64 13.24
CA PHE A 90 9.49 -2.46 14.09
C PHE A 90 8.52 -1.38 13.61
N ALA A 91 7.91 -0.65 14.56
CA ALA A 91 7.10 0.52 14.29
C ALA A 91 7.94 1.80 14.43
N GLN A 92 7.82 2.71 13.46
CA GLN A 92 8.57 3.98 13.41
C GLN A 92 7.73 5.19 13.88
N GLY A 93 6.42 5.03 14.05
CA GLY A 93 5.49 6.07 14.48
C GLY A 93 4.83 6.85 13.33
N SER A 94 5.45 6.94 12.16
CA SER A 94 4.86 7.59 10.97
C SER A 94 5.49 7.09 9.66
N ASN A 95 4.79 7.26 8.54
CA ASN A 95 5.32 6.92 7.21
C ASN A 95 6.57 7.74 6.84
N MET A 96 6.64 9.01 7.23
CA MET A 96 7.84 9.85 7.03
C MET A 96 9.07 9.25 7.73
N LYS A 97 8.90 8.77 8.97
CA LYS A 97 9.99 8.10 9.70
C LYS A 97 10.35 6.76 9.09
N VAL A 98 9.39 6.01 8.53
CA VAL A 98 9.70 4.79 7.77
C VAL A 98 10.62 5.10 6.60
N ILE A 99 10.27 6.10 5.78
CA ILE A 99 11.09 6.52 4.64
C ILE A 99 12.49 6.95 5.10
N GLN A 100 12.58 7.75 6.17
CA GLN A 100 13.85 8.19 6.72
C GLN A 100 14.71 7.01 7.24
N THR A 101 14.10 6.08 7.98
CA THR A 101 14.77 4.88 8.47
C THR A 101 15.35 4.04 7.33
N VAL A 102 14.60 3.88 6.23
CA VAL A 102 15.06 3.15 5.06
C VAL A 102 16.22 3.86 4.36
N LYS A 103 16.22 5.20 4.29
CA LYS A 103 17.34 5.98 3.73
C LYS A 103 18.62 5.78 4.53
N GLU A 104 18.52 5.72 5.84
CA GLU A 104 19.65 5.61 6.75
C GLU A 104 20.16 4.19 6.95
N ASN A 105 19.27 3.17 6.78
CA ASN A 105 19.57 1.78 7.10
C ASN A 105 19.41 0.87 5.87
N PRO A 106 20.52 0.49 5.22
CA PRO A 106 20.49 -0.39 4.05
C PRO A 106 19.91 -1.79 4.31
N ASN A 107 19.79 -2.20 5.57
CA ASN A 107 19.28 -3.52 5.97
C ASN A 107 17.76 -3.56 6.16
N THR A 108 17.05 -2.49 5.79
CA THR A 108 15.65 -2.29 6.14
C THR A 108 14.76 -2.30 4.90
N ILE A 109 13.64 -3.03 4.99
CA ILE A 109 12.49 -2.90 4.11
C ILE A 109 11.45 -2.03 4.84
N GLY A 110 11.00 -0.94 4.22
CA GLY A 110 9.91 -0.12 4.71
C GLY A 110 8.59 -0.46 4.02
N VAL A 111 7.50 -0.42 4.77
CA VAL A 111 6.14 -0.57 4.23
C VAL A 111 5.42 0.76 4.37
N VAL A 112 5.04 1.34 3.25
CA VAL A 112 4.34 2.63 3.19
C VAL A 112 3.17 2.57 2.20
N SER A 113 2.13 3.39 2.39
CA SER A 113 1.15 3.62 1.32
C SER A 113 1.80 4.33 0.14
N THR A 114 1.40 4.00 -1.07
CA THR A 114 1.89 4.64 -2.30
C THR A 114 1.71 6.15 -2.28
N ASP A 115 0.72 6.65 -1.55
CA ASP A 115 0.45 8.08 -1.40
C ASP A 115 1.62 8.87 -0.77
N TRP A 116 2.46 8.21 0.02
CA TRP A 116 3.66 8.80 0.64
C TRP A 116 4.89 8.86 -0.28
N LEU A 117 4.80 8.27 -1.46
CA LEU A 117 5.88 8.22 -2.44
C LEU A 117 5.77 9.27 -3.55
N ARG A 118 4.98 10.32 -3.34
CA ARG A 118 4.91 11.46 -4.26
C ARG A 118 6.16 12.30 -4.18
N LEU A 119 6.64 12.75 -5.33
CA LEU A 119 7.78 13.67 -5.42
C LEU A 119 7.40 15.10 -4.99
N HIS A 120 6.17 15.54 -5.33
CA HIS A 120 5.67 16.86 -4.99
C HIS A 120 4.19 16.81 -4.61
N GLN A 121 3.78 17.67 -3.66
CA GLN A 121 2.38 17.93 -3.37
C GLN A 121 1.72 18.56 -4.60
N GLY A 122 0.68 17.93 -5.15
CA GLY A 122 0.00 18.42 -6.36
C GLY A 122 0.44 17.74 -7.66
N ASP A 123 1.37 16.78 -7.61
CA ASP A 123 1.72 15.98 -8.78
C ASP A 123 0.55 15.08 -9.18
N THR A 124 -0.15 15.50 -10.25
CA THR A 124 -1.37 14.84 -10.76
C THR A 124 -1.09 13.81 -11.85
N THR A 125 0.18 13.52 -12.11
CA THR A 125 0.55 12.60 -13.18
C THR A 125 0.17 11.17 -12.80
N THR A 126 -0.77 10.62 -13.54
CA THR A 126 -1.23 9.23 -13.47
C THR A 126 -0.13 8.20 -13.79
N LEU A 127 1.01 8.65 -14.25
CA LEU A 127 2.21 7.87 -14.54
C LEU A 127 3.27 8.19 -13.50
N GLN A 128 3.10 7.66 -12.30
CA GLN A 128 4.19 7.68 -11.33
C GLN A 128 5.27 6.71 -11.77
N ASN A 129 6.35 7.28 -12.27
CA ASN A 129 7.60 6.59 -12.23
C ASN A 129 8.19 6.86 -10.83
N PHE A 130 8.51 5.84 -10.09
CA PHE A 130 9.21 5.95 -8.81
C PHE A 130 10.69 6.36 -9.00
N TYR A 131 11.05 6.94 -10.14
CA TYR A 131 12.36 7.54 -10.40
C TYR A 131 12.47 8.89 -9.68
N GLY A 132 13.64 9.18 -9.14
CA GLY A 132 13.88 10.43 -8.41
C GLY A 132 13.62 10.35 -6.91
N LEU A 133 13.04 9.26 -6.41
CA LEU A 133 12.98 9.00 -4.97
C LEU A 133 14.37 8.69 -4.41
N ASP A 134 14.59 9.07 -3.16
CA ASP A 134 15.81 8.69 -2.42
C ASP A 134 15.77 7.23 -1.90
N VAL A 135 14.73 6.51 -2.23
CA VAL A 135 14.54 5.08 -1.94
C VAL A 135 14.20 4.33 -3.22
N ARG A 136 14.35 3.01 -3.21
CA ARG A 136 13.92 2.15 -4.32
C ARG A 136 12.63 1.43 -3.96
N VAL A 137 11.66 1.46 -4.86
CA VAL A 137 10.42 0.69 -4.72
C VAL A 137 10.64 -0.71 -5.27
N MET A 138 10.34 -1.71 -4.44
CA MET A 138 10.52 -3.12 -4.81
C MET A 138 9.45 -3.58 -5.79
N LEU A 139 9.83 -4.54 -6.63
CA LEU A 139 8.91 -5.39 -7.37
C LEU A 139 8.33 -6.44 -6.41
N VAL A 140 7.01 -6.60 -6.42
CA VAL A 140 6.34 -7.59 -5.58
C VAL A 140 5.61 -8.62 -6.44
N GLY A 141 5.97 -9.88 -6.25
CA GLY A 141 5.40 -11.00 -6.97
C GLY A 141 4.26 -11.69 -6.26
N LYS A 142 3.25 -12.13 -7.01
CA LYS A 142 2.26 -13.08 -6.51
C LYS A 142 2.87 -14.47 -6.40
N VAL A 143 2.39 -15.25 -5.43
CA VAL A 143 2.79 -16.66 -5.28
C VAL A 143 2.44 -17.44 -6.55
N GLY A 144 3.39 -18.19 -7.06
CA GLY A 144 3.21 -19.04 -8.26
C GLY A 144 3.29 -18.29 -9.60
N LYS A 145 3.64 -17.00 -9.61
CA LYS A 145 3.92 -16.23 -10.83
C LYS A 145 5.41 -16.13 -11.11
N ALA A 146 5.77 -16.13 -12.39
CA ALA A 146 7.15 -15.92 -12.82
C ALA A 146 7.63 -14.50 -12.45
N LYS A 147 8.94 -14.31 -12.27
CA LYS A 147 9.52 -13.00 -11.92
C LYS A 147 9.18 -11.91 -12.96
N ALA A 148 9.02 -12.26 -14.22
CA ALA A 148 8.62 -11.35 -15.28
C ALA A 148 7.25 -10.68 -15.03
N ASP A 149 6.38 -11.35 -14.24
CA ASP A 149 5.05 -10.87 -13.89
C ASP A 149 5.02 -10.09 -12.57
N TRP A 150 6.17 -9.85 -11.92
CA TRP A 150 6.23 -9.10 -10.66
C TRP A 150 6.21 -7.62 -10.93
N GLN A 151 5.40 -6.89 -10.17
CA GLN A 151 5.09 -5.50 -10.47
C GLN A 151 5.42 -4.54 -9.32
N ARG A 152 5.64 -3.27 -9.64
CA ARG A 152 5.57 -2.16 -8.70
C ARG A 152 4.13 -1.68 -8.57
N PRO A 153 3.78 -0.94 -7.50
CA PRO A 153 2.40 -0.48 -7.25
C PRO A 153 2.00 0.69 -8.16
N TYR A 154 2.15 0.53 -9.47
CA TYR A 154 1.59 1.47 -10.44
C TYR A 154 0.07 1.32 -10.50
N GLN A 155 -0.65 2.42 -10.71
CA GLN A 155 -2.10 2.41 -10.75
C GLN A 155 -2.66 1.39 -11.75
N TYR A 156 -2.01 1.21 -12.90
CA TYR A 156 -2.39 0.19 -13.87
C TYR A 156 -2.40 -1.23 -13.25
N TYR A 157 -1.33 -1.63 -12.59
CA TYR A 157 -1.23 -2.98 -11.99
C TYR A 157 -2.09 -3.16 -10.74
N ILE A 158 -2.44 -2.06 -10.06
CA ILE A 158 -3.44 -2.07 -8.99
C ILE A 158 -4.83 -2.31 -9.60
N ALA A 159 -5.16 -1.61 -10.69
CA ALA A 159 -6.43 -1.71 -11.39
C ALA A 159 -6.67 -3.08 -12.02
N THR A 160 -5.65 -3.65 -12.66
CA THR A 160 -5.72 -4.99 -13.28
C THR A 160 -5.61 -6.13 -12.25
N GLY A 161 -5.35 -5.77 -10.98
CA GLY A 161 -5.17 -6.76 -9.92
C GLY A 161 -3.85 -7.54 -10.02
N GLU A 162 -2.89 -7.08 -10.80
CA GLU A 162 -1.58 -7.73 -10.93
C GLU A 162 -0.68 -7.44 -9.73
N TYR A 163 -0.77 -6.25 -9.14
CA TYR A 163 -0.07 -5.93 -7.91
C TYR A 163 -0.78 -6.53 -6.68
N PRO A 164 -0.08 -7.27 -5.80
CA PRO A 164 -0.75 -8.07 -4.77
C PRO A 164 -1.07 -7.34 -3.47
N LEU A 165 -0.37 -6.25 -3.12
CA LEU A 165 -0.51 -5.59 -1.82
C LEU A 165 -1.47 -4.39 -1.91
N VAL A 166 -2.76 -4.70 -2.08
CA VAL A 166 -3.82 -3.71 -2.27
C VAL A 166 -4.85 -3.82 -1.16
N ARG A 167 -5.34 -2.68 -0.67
CA ARG A 167 -6.46 -2.59 0.26
C ARG A 167 -7.57 -1.71 -0.27
N THR A 168 -8.81 -2.00 0.14
CA THR A 168 -9.94 -1.11 -0.13
C THR A 168 -10.02 -0.03 0.94
N VAL A 169 -10.18 1.21 0.50
CA VAL A 169 -10.53 2.34 1.35
C VAL A 169 -12.05 2.44 1.41
N TRP A 170 -12.59 2.41 2.62
CA TRP A 170 -14.02 2.45 2.87
C TRP A 170 -14.42 3.78 3.49
N GLU A 171 -15.57 4.24 3.09
CA GLU A 171 -16.28 5.33 3.73
C GLU A 171 -17.43 4.78 4.56
N LEU A 172 -17.56 5.26 5.80
CA LEU A 172 -18.57 4.84 6.77
C LEU A 172 -19.23 6.07 7.36
N VAL A 173 -20.57 6.12 7.34
CA VAL A 173 -21.36 7.18 7.98
C VAL A 173 -22.45 6.56 8.84
N THR A 174 -22.55 7.00 10.10
CA THR A 174 -23.51 6.52 11.10
C THR A 174 -24.52 7.59 11.53
N ASP A 175 -24.64 8.69 10.78
CA ASP A 175 -25.57 9.78 11.12
C ASP A 175 -27.03 9.34 10.89
N PRO A 176 -27.89 9.34 11.93
CA PRO A 176 -29.29 8.95 11.82
C PRO A 176 -30.14 9.97 11.06
N ARG A 177 -29.70 11.22 10.95
CA ARG A 177 -30.44 12.28 10.28
C ARG A 177 -30.43 12.10 8.77
N THR A 178 -31.60 12.13 8.13
CA THR A 178 -31.74 11.94 6.69
C THR A 178 -31.16 13.11 5.86
N ARG A 179 -31.17 14.31 6.42
CA ARG A 179 -30.59 15.52 5.81
C ARG A 179 -29.49 16.06 6.73
N SER A 180 -28.26 15.71 6.48
CA SER A 180 -27.11 16.19 7.24
C SER A 180 -25.91 16.43 6.32
N THR A 181 -25.03 17.32 6.72
CA THR A 181 -23.78 17.60 6.01
C THR A 181 -22.93 16.31 5.86
N MET A 182 -22.93 15.45 6.88
CA MET A 182 -22.20 14.18 6.84
C MET A 182 -22.70 13.27 5.72
N ARG A 183 -24.02 13.15 5.55
CA ARG A 183 -24.61 12.34 4.47
C ARG A 183 -24.39 12.99 3.11
N SER A 184 -24.49 14.33 3.02
CA SER A 184 -24.20 15.04 1.78
C SER A 184 -22.75 14.85 1.36
N PHE A 185 -21.81 14.90 2.30
CA PHE A 185 -20.39 14.63 2.05
C PHE A 185 -20.14 13.17 1.62
N TYR A 186 -20.82 12.21 2.25
CA TYR A 186 -20.78 10.80 1.84
C TYR A 186 -21.18 10.61 0.36
N PHE A 187 -22.28 11.25 -0.08
CA PHE A 187 -22.71 11.16 -1.46
C PHE A 187 -21.79 11.93 -2.41
N PHE A 188 -21.27 13.09 -1.99
CA PHE A 188 -20.29 13.86 -2.76
C PHE A 188 -19.02 13.03 -3.04
N LEU A 189 -18.44 12.36 -2.06
CA LEU A 189 -17.23 11.57 -2.26
C LEU A 189 -17.42 10.42 -3.27
N LYS A 190 -18.65 9.99 -3.48
CA LYS A 190 -19.01 8.90 -4.41
C LYS A 190 -19.33 9.37 -5.81
N ASP A 191 -19.70 10.62 -5.99
CA ASP A 191 -20.00 11.18 -7.29
C ASP A 191 -18.73 11.51 -8.10
N ASN A 192 -18.92 11.97 -9.33
CA ASN A 192 -17.80 12.26 -10.23
C ASN A 192 -16.88 13.36 -9.71
N ASP A 193 -17.42 14.38 -9.05
CA ASP A 193 -16.63 15.51 -8.59
C ASP A 193 -15.79 15.14 -7.37
N GLY A 194 -16.38 14.42 -6.40
CA GLY A 194 -15.63 13.87 -5.28
C GLY A 194 -14.54 12.88 -5.70
N GLN A 195 -14.85 12.01 -6.65
CA GLN A 195 -13.86 11.08 -7.20
C GLN A 195 -12.72 11.80 -7.97
N ARG A 196 -13.01 12.90 -8.67
CA ARG A 196 -11.98 13.76 -9.28
C ARG A 196 -11.08 14.39 -8.23
N VAL A 197 -11.65 14.90 -7.13
CA VAL A 197 -10.86 15.46 -6.02
C VAL A 197 -9.91 14.41 -5.44
N ILE A 198 -10.42 13.21 -5.15
CA ILE A 198 -9.57 12.11 -4.64
C ILE A 198 -8.46 11.80 -5.64
N ASN A 199 -8.78 11.66 -6.91
CA ASN A 199 -7.79 11.33 -7.93
C ASN A 199 -6.72 12.42 -8.13
N SER A 200 -7.09 13.69 -8.06
CA SER A 200 -6.15 14.80 -8.22
C SER A 200 -5.29 15.05 -6.98
N SER A 201 -5.81 14.71 -5.79
CA SER A 201 -5.14 15.00 -4.51
C SER A 201 -4.42 13.80 -3.90
N SER A 202 -4.61 12.57 -4.43
CA SER A 202 -4.04 11.35 -3.87
C SER A 202 -3.54 10.39 -4.96
N GLN A 203 -2.80 9.35 -4.53
CA GLN A 203 -2.40 8.22 -5.37
C GLN A 203 -3.39 7.05 -5.28
N LEU A 204 -4.52 7.28 -4.65
CA LEU A 204 -5.57 6.28 -4.56
C LEU A 204 -6.18 6.02 -5.94
N LEU A 205 -6.41 4.76 -6.25
CA LEU A 205 -7.18 4.38 -7.43
C LEU A 205 -8.66 4.58 -7.15
N THR A 206 -9.29 5.56 -7.79
CA THR A 206 -10.70 5.86 -7.64
C THR A 206 -11.59 4.84 -8.37
N ARG A 207 -12.87 4.73 -7.97
CA ARG A 207 -13.82 3.76 -8.53
C ARG A 207 -14.11 3.95 -10.01
N ASN A 208 -14.04 5.19 -10.49
CA ASN A 208 -14.53 5.57 -11.82
C ASN A 208 -13.45 5.49 -12.91
N GLN A 209 -12.27 4.95 -12.64
CA GLN A 209 -11.09 5.19 -13.46
C GLN A 209 -10.45 4.02 -14.17
N VAL A 210 -11.08 2.92 -14.36
CA VAL A 210 -10.43 1.93 -15.24
C VAL A 210 -11.10 1.91 -16.61
N GLN A 211 -10.84 2.93 -17.43
CA GLN A 211 -10.95 2.79 -18.88
C GLN A 211 -9.55 2.44 -19.43
N ILE A 212 -9.28 1.16 -19.58
CA ILE A 212 -8.12 0.68 -20.33
C ILE A 212 -8.43 0.95 -21.81
N LYS A 213 -7.81 1.97 -22.37
CA LYS A 213 -7.81 2.18 -23.83
C LYS A 213 -6.62 1.42 -24.39
N GLU A 214 -6.87 0.32 -25.10
CA GLU A 214 -5.85 -0.26 -25.97
C GLU A 214 -5.55 0.74 -27.10
N VAL A 215 -4.33 1.27 -27.09
CA VAL A 215 -3.82 2.06 -28.19
C VAL A 215 -3.06 1.11 -29.10
N VAL A 216 -3.67 0.71 -30.20
CA VAL A 216 -2.96 0.01 -31.29
C VAL A 216 -2.14 1.04 -32.05
N ILE A 217 -0.83 1.04 -31.82
CA ILE A 217 0.11 1.81 -32.65
C ILE A 217 0.30 1.03 -33.95
N LYS A 218 -0.17 1.61 -35.04
CA LYS A 218 0.07 1.11 -36.42
C LYS A 218 1.42 1.58 -36.90
#